data_69f6a4f72bfc0fff2dfbbdfce5402132
#
_entry.id   69f6a4f72bfc0fff2dfbbdfce5402132
#
_cell.length_a   1.000
_cell.length_b   1.000
_cell.length_c   1.000
_cell.angle_alpha   90.00
_cell.angle_beta   90.00
_cell.angle_gamma   90.00
#
_symmetry.space_group_name_H-M   'P 1'
#
loop_
_entity.id
_entity.type
_entity.pdbx_description
1 polymer ?
#
loop_
_entity_poly.entity_id
_entity_poly.type
_entity_poly.pdbx_seq_one_letter_code
_entity_poly.pdbx_strand_id
1 'polypeptide(L)'
;NSVGVVNCDEDIMKKLDCDCIKDGHAPMLEGKELNAYVCGGISNDHECSNEKEALEKVSAGLNIYIRQGTGAKNLDALIGAVTPYNLPHFAFCTDDKHTEEIMKEGTISNCIRLAIEKGF
;
A
#
# COMPACT_ATOMS: atom_id res chain seq x y z
N ASN A 1 -1.52 8.49 9.97
CA ASN A 1 -1.65 7.87 11.29
C ASN A 1 -2.98 7.10 11.35
N SER A 2 -2.92 5.78 11.15
CA SER A 2 -4.10 4.90 11.13
C SER A 2 -4.89 4.98 12.44
N VAL A 3 -4.22 4.98 13.59
CA VAL A 3 -4.85 5.05 14.92
C VAL A 3 -5.69 6.32 15.08
N GLY A 4 -5.19 7.47 14.64
CA GLY A 4 -5.93 8.73 14.74
C GLY A 4 -7.19 8.75 13.86
N VAL A 5 -7.13 8.14 12.66
CA VAL A 5 -8.30 8.02 11.78
C VAL A 5 -9.33 7.06 12.35
N VAL A 6 -8.90 5.88 12.80
CA VAL A 6 -9.78 4.85 13.38
C VAL A 6 -10.51 5.37 14.62
N ASN A 7 -9.82 6.15 15.45
CA ASN A 7 -10.40 6.74 16.67
C ASN A 7 -11.15 8.07 16.42
N CYS A 8 -11.27 8.51 15.16
CA CYS A 8 -11.91 9.79 14.82
C CYS A 8 -11.28 10.99 15.57
N ASP A 9 -9.95 11.01 15.69
CA ASP A 9 -9.23 12.12 16.30
C ASP A 9 -9.56 13.42 15.56
N GLU A 10 -10.07 14.41 16.29
CA GLU A 10 -10.64 15.62 15.69
C GLU A 10 -9.61 16.43 14.91
N ASP A 11 -8.38 16.52 15.39
CA ASP A 11 -7.30 17.27 14.73
C ASP A 11 -6.79 16.52 13.48
N ILE A 12 -6.78 15.20 13.52
CA ILE A 12 -6.44 14.37 12.35
C ILE A 12 -7.55 14.48 11.29
N MET A 13 -8.82 14.35 11.70
CA MET A 13 -9.94 14.42 10.76
C MET A 13 -10.05 15.80 10.10
N LYS A 14 -9.80 16.89 10.83
CA LYS A 14 -9.73 18.24 10.25
C LYS A 14 -8.63 18.39 9.19
N LYS A 15 -7.47 17.75 9.38
CA LYS A 15 -6.38 17.76 8.39
C LYS A 15 -6.68 16.91 7.16
N LEU A 16 -7.53 15.89 7.31
CA LEU A 16 -7.99 15.06 6.19
C LEU A 16 -9.19 15.66 5.44
N ASP A 17 -9.77 16.74 5.94
CA ASP A 17 -10.86 17.45 5.26
C ASP A 17 -10.31 18.31 4.10
N CYS A 18 -9.93 17.63 3.02
CA CYS A 18 -9.43 18.26 1.79
C CYS A 18 -9.95 17.49 0.57
N ASP A 19 -10.10 18.19 -0.53
CA ASP A 19 -10.37 17.61 -1.85
C ASP A 19 -9.06 17.14 -2.50
N CYS A 20 -8.45 16.14 -1.89
CA CYS A 20 -7.15 15.60 -2.31
C CYS A 20 -7.09 14.07 -2.10
N ILE A 21 -6.20 13.40 -2.82
CA ILE A 21 -5.89 11.99 -2.58
C ILE A 21 -5.20 11.88 -1.22
N LYS A 22 -5.74 11.00 -0.38
CA LYS A 22 -5.23 10.75 0.97
C LYS A 22 -4.42 9.47 0.97
N ASP A 23 -3.11 9.63 1.07
CA ASP A 23 -2.18 8.52 1.15
C ASP A 23 -2.25 7.81 2.51
N GLY A 24 -2.21 6.49 2.49
CA GLY A 24 -2.40 5.63 3.65
C GLY A 24 -1.12 5.00 4.17
N HIS A 25 -1.13 4.71 5.48
CA HIS A 25 -0.11 3.94 6.18
C HIS A 25 -0.81 3.15 7.29
N ALA A 26 -1.13 1.89 7.04
CA ALA A 26 -2.02 1.10 7.87
C ALA A 26 -1.58 -0.37 8.02
N PRO A 27 -0.36 -0.63 8.55
CA PRO A 27 0.12 -2.00 8.71
C PRO A 27 -0.81 -2.80 9.59
N MET A 28 -1.14 -4.02 9.17
CA MET A 28 -1.97 -5.00 9.89
C MET A 28 -3.37 -4.52 10.29
N LEU A 29 -3.87 -3.44 9.67
CA LEU A 29 -5.22 -2.96 9.93
C LEU A 29 -6.25 -3.85 9.22
N GLU A 30 -7.22 -4.39 9.95
CA GLU A 30 -8.22 -5.32 9.45
C GLU A 30 -9.63 -5.07 10.02
N GLY A 31 -10.63 -5.70 9.45
CA GLY A 31 -11.99 -5.73 9.98
C GLY A 31 -12.63 -4.35 10.14
N LYS A 32 -13.21 -4.10 11.32
CA LYS A 32 -13.94 -2.85 11.60
C LYS A 32 -13.05 -1.61 11.61
N GLU A 33 -11.81 -1.76 12.06
CA GLU A 33 -10.84 -0.67 12.08
C GLU A 33 -10.42 -0.28 10.66
N LEU A 34 -10.24 -1.27 9.77
CA LEU A 34 -9.99 -1.02 8.35
C LEU A 34 -11.18 -0.27 7.72
N ASN A 35 -12.41 -0.68 8.01
CA ASN A 35 -13.60 0.01 7.49
C ASN A 35 -13.67 1.46 7.98
N ALA A 36 -13.39 1.71 9.26
CA ALA A 36 -13.34 3.07 9.81
C ALA A 36 -12.25 3.92 9.12
N TYR A 37 -11.10 3.32 8.84
CA TYR A 37 -9.99 3.96 8.16
C TYR A 37 -10.35 4.39 6.72
N VAL A 38 -10.98 3.49 5.97
CA VAL A 38 -11.49 3.78 4.61
C VAL A 38 -12.59 4.85 4.64
N CYS A 39 -13.50 4.79 5.62
CA CYS A 39 -14.52 5.83 5.82
C CYS A 39 -13.93 7.22 6.12
N GLY A 40 -12.71 7.30 6.67
CA GLY A 40 -11.95 8.54 6.81
C GLY A 40 -11.45 9.12 5.48
N GLY A 41 -11.73 8.42 4.36
CA GLY A 41 -11.42 8.87 3.00
C GLY A 41 -10.00 8.52 2.55
N ILE A 42 -9.30 7.64 3.23
CA ILE A 42 -7.99 7.14 2.80
C ILE A 42 -8.19 6.23 1.59
N SER A 43 -7.35 6.37 0.56
CA SER A 43 -7.53 5.73 -0.74
C SER A 43 -6.52 4.63 -1.08
N ASN A 44 -5.43 4.51 -0.32
CA ASN A 44 -4.39 3.53 -0.60
C ASN A 44 -3.64 3.09 0.67
N ASP A 45 -2.82 2.06 0.53
CA ASP A 45 -1.86 1.63 1.55
C ASP A 45 -0.62 1.00 0.90
N HIS A 46 0.54 1.16 1.52
CA HIS A 46 1.82 0.59 1.07
C HIS A 46 2.49 -0.30 2.14
N GLU A 47 1.80 -0.57 3.24
CA GLU A 47 2.34 -1.30 4.40
C GLU A 47 1.92 -2.78 4.46
N CYS A 48 1.21 -3.29 3.44
CA CYS A 48 0.84 -4.70 3.40
C CYS A 48 2.06 -5.61 3.45
N SER A 49 1.99 -6.66 4.24
CA SER A 49 3.06 -7.62 4.45
C SER A 49 2.77 -9.02 3.89
N ASN A 50 1.51 -9.30 3.55
CA ASN A 50 1.06 -10.58 3.02
C ASN A 50 -0.17 -10.43 2.12
N GLU A 51 -0.44 -11.46 1.31
CA GLU A 51 -1.53 -11.48 0.33
C GLU A 51 -2.91 -11.31 0.97
N LYS A 52 -3.16 -11.95 2.12
CA LYS A 52 -4.46 -11.87 2.81
C LYS A 52 -4.78 -10.42 3.19
N GLU A 53 -3.82 -9.73 3.78
CA GLU A 53 -3.94 -8.32 4.15
C GLU A 53 -4.21 -7.44 2.93
N ALA A 54 -3.46 -7.64 1.84
CA ALA A 54 -3.64 -6.89 0.61
C ALA A 54 -5.04 -7.10 -0.01
N LEU A 55 -5.51 -8.35 -0.08
CA LEU A 55 -6.83 -8.68 -0.63
C LEU A 55 -7.97 -8.13 0.24
N GLU A 56 -7.85 -8.17 1.57
CA GLU A 56 -8.83 -7.57 2.47
C GLU A 56 -8.93 -6.06 2.25
N LYS A 57 -7.81 -5.36 2.15
CA LYS A 57 -7.75 -3.92 1.90
C LYS A 57 -8.30 -3.55 0.53
N VAL A 58 -7.99 -4.32 -0.52
CA VAL A 58 -8.60 -4.14 -1.85
C VAL A 58 -10.11 -4.33 -1.78
N SER A 59 -10.59 -5.35 -1.06
CA SER A 59 -12.03 -5.58 -0.87
C SER A 59 -12.73 -4.47 -0.10
N ALA A 60 -12.00 -3.76 0.76
CA ALA A 60 -12.49 -2.57 1.47
C ALA A 60 -12.43 -1.29 0.61
N GLY A 61 -11.84 -1.33 -0.59
CA GLY A 61 -11.79 -0.22 -1.54
C GLY A 61 -10.45 0.53 -1.59
N LEU A 62 -9.40 0.06 -0.92
CA LEU A 62 -8.07 0.64 -1.00
C LEU A 62 -7.31 0.17 -2.25
N ASN A 63 -6.46 1.04 -2.78
CA ASN A 63 -5.42 0.65 -3.72
C ASN A 63 -4.16 0.23 -2.94
N ILE A 64 -3.47 -0.79 -3.40
CA ILE A 64 -2.29 -1.32 -2.73
C ILE A 64 -1.04 -0.98 -3.53
N TYR A 65 -0.08 -0.35 -2.87
CA TYR A 65 1.23 -0.09 -3.43
C TYR A 65 2.22 -1.14 -2.93
N ILE A 66 2.58 -2.07 -3.82
CA ILE A 66 3.57 -3.12 -3.53
C ILE A 66 4.93 -2.48 -3.38
N ARG A 67 5.44 -2.45 -2.16
CA ARG A 67 6.67 -1.78 -1.80
C ARG A 67 7.88 -2.66 -2.05
N GLN A 68 8.91 -2.09 -2.70
CA GLN A 68 10.21 -2.70 -2.91
C GLN A 68 11.30 -1.68 -2.59
N GLY A 69 11.39 -1.36 -1.32
CA GLY A 69 12.38 -0.44 -0.73
C GLY A 69 13.68 -1.13 -0.32
N THR A 70 14.42 -0.52 0.58
CA THR A 70 15.61 -1.09 1.22
C THR A 70 15.24 -1.88 2.47
N GLY A 71 14.52 -1.28 3.39
CA GLY A 71 14.08 -1.91 4.64
C GLY A 71 12.91 -2.85 4.47
N ALA A 72 11.99 -2.53 3.56
CA ALA A 72 10.82 -3.36 3.27
C ALA A 72 10.78 -3.77 1.81
N LYS A 73 10.90 -5.09 1.55
CA LYS A 73 10.90 -5.75 0.24
C LYS A 73 9.71 -6.70 0.18
N ASN A 74 8.51 -6.13 -0.05
CA ASN A 74 7.26 -6.87 0.05
C ASN A 74 6.78 -7.47 -1.28
N LEU A 75 7.46 -7.21 -2.42
CA LEU A 75 7.03 -7.68 -3.73
C LEU A 75 6.82 -9.21 -3.76
N ASP A 76 7.76 -9.97 -3.22
CA ASP A 76 7.67 -11.43 -3.20
C ASP A 76 6.46 -11.95 -2.42
N ALA A 77 6.10 -11.26 -1.33
CA ALA A 77 5.01 -11.64 -0.45
C ALA A 77 3.64 -11.18 -0.95
N LEU A 78 3.59 -10.25 -1.90
CA LEU A 78 2.34 -9.61 -2.32
C LEU A 78 1.97 -9.88 -3.77
N ILE A 79 2.94 -10.20 -4.62
CA ILE A 79 2.69 -10.28 -6.06
C ILE A 79 1.66 -11.37 -6.40
N GLY A 80 1.60 -12.45 -5.63
CA GLY A 80 0.60 -13.52 -5.79
C GLY A 80 -0.85 -13.10 -5.53
N ALA A 81 -1.07 -11.99 -4.82
CA ALA A 81 -2.41 -11.42 -4.62
C ALA A 81 -2.97 -10.76 -5.90
N VAL A 82 -2.10 -10.43 -6.86
CA VAL A 82 -2.49 -9.74 -8.09
C VAL A 82 -3.10 -10.72 -9.08
N THR A 83 -4.27 -10.38 -9.60
CA THR A 83 -4.99 -11.16 -10.60
C THR A 83 -5.48 -10.22 -11.73
N PRO A 84 -5.87 -10.74 -12.91
CA PRO A 84 -6.44 -9.89 -13.96
C PRO A 84 -7.67 -9.06 -13.52
N TYR A 85 -8.39 -9.52 -12.49
CA TYR A 85 -9.62 -8.87 -12.02
C TYR A 85 -9.35 -7.71 -11.05
N ASN A 86 -8.29 -7.79 -10.25
CA ASN A 86 -7.95 -6.77 -9.26
C ASN A 86 -6.71 -5.93 -9.61
N LEU A 87 -6.06 -6.23 -10.73
CA LEU A 87 -4.87 -5.51 -11.22
C LEU A 87 -4.99 -3.98 -11.17
N PRO A 88 -6.14 -3.34 -11.48
CA PRO A 88 -6.27 -1.88 -11.40
C PRO A 88 -6.09 -1.29 -10.01
N HIS A 89 -6.16 -2.12 -8.97
CA HIS A 89 -5.98 -1.70 -7.58
C HIS A 89 -4.55 -1.87 -7.05
N PHE A 90 -3.61 -2.31 -7.90
CA PHE A 90 -2.22 -2.51 -7.50
C PHE A 90 -1.27 -1.60 -8.28
N ALA A 91 -0.27 -1.09 -7.58
CA ALA A 91 0.84 -0.36 -8.16
C ALA A 91 2.13 -0.72 -7.43
N PHE A 92 3.28 -0.31 -7.98
CA PHE A 92 4.56 -0.45 -7.30
C PHE A 92 5.00 0.86 -6.66
N CYS A 93 5.69 0.77 -5.52
CA CYS A 93 6.41 1.88 -4.93
C CYS A 93 7.78 1.44 -4.39
N THR A 94 8.64 2.39 -4.11
CA THR A 94 9.98 2.14 -3.57
C THR A 94 10.12 2.57 -2.12
N ASP A 95 9.29 3.52 -1.69
CA ASP A 95 9.28 4.08 -0.34
C ASP A 95 10.73 4.41 0.15
N ASP A 96 11.28 3.66 1.08
CA ASP A 96 12.55 3.88 1.78
C ASP A 96 13.80 3.47 0.98
N LYS A 97 13.74 3.35 -0.34
CA LYS A 97 14.87 2.86 -1.15
C LYS A 97 16.06 3.80 -1.11
N HIS A 98 17.21 3.29 -0.66
CA HIS A 98 18.44 4.04 -0.54
C HIS A 98 19.10 4.36 -1.89
N THR A 99 19.77 5.50 -1.97
CA THR A 99 20.40 5.99 -3.20
C THR A 99 21.37 4.98 -3.83
N GLU A 100 22.14 4.27 -3.02
CA GLU A 100 23.08 3.25 -3.50
C GLU A 100 22.38 2.07 -4.19
N GLU A 101 21.22 1.64 -3.66
CA GLU A 101 20.41 0.59 -4.30
C GLU A 101 19.72 1.12 -5.57
N ILE A 102 19.26 2.39 -5.56
CA ILE A 102 18.70 3.03 -6.76
C ILE A 102 19.72 3.01 -7.89
N MET A 103 20.97 3.35 -7.61
CA MET A 103 22.05 3.37 -8.61
C MET A 103 22.38 1.97 -9.16
N LYS A 104 22.24 0.93 -8.37
CA LYS A 104 22.56 -0.46 -8.76
C LYS A 104 21.39 -1.17 -9.45
N GLU A 105 20.21 -1.02 -8.92
CA GLU A 105 19.03 -1.83 -9.26
C GLU A 105 17.98 -1.05 -10.05
N GLY A 106 17.95 0.28 -9.90
CA GLY A 106 16.89 1.14 -10.40
C GLY A 106 15.75 1.33 -9.37
N THR A 107 14.69 1.96 -9.80
CA THR A 107 13.50 2.28 -9.00
C THR A 107 12.32 1.34 -9.35
N ILE A 108 11.23 1.89 -9.88
CA ILE A 108 10.06 1.14 -10.34
C ILE A 108 10.42 0.14 -11.46
N SER A 109 11.39 0.46 -12.31
CA SER A 109 11.92 -0.46 -13.32
C SER A 109 12.42 -1.78 -12.72
N ASN A 110 13.01 -1.74 -11.53
CA ASN A 110 13.42 -2.94 -10.81
C ASN A 110 12.20 -3.75 -10.32
N CYS A 111 11.16 -3.08 -9.81
CA CYS A 111 9.92 -3.76 -9.41
C CYS A 111 9.29 -4.49 -10.60
N ILE A 112 9.21 -3.84 -11.76
CA ILE A 112 8.67 -4.42 -13.00
C ILE A 112 9.50 -5.64 -13.43
N ARG A 113 10.84 -5.53 -13.43
CA ARG A 113 11.73 -6.65 -13.79
C ARG A 113 11.50 -7.85 -12.87
N LEU A 114 11.45 -7.63 -11.56
CA LEU A 114 11.19 -8.69 -10.57
C LEU A 114 9.81 -9.33 -10.76
N ALA A 115 8.79 -8.54 -11.07
CA ALA A 115 7.45 -9.06 -11.35
C ALA A 115 7.45 -9.96 -12.60
N ILE A 116 8.10 -9.53 -13.69
CA ILE A 116 8.24 -10.32 -14.92
C ILE A 116 8.99 -11.63 -14.65
N GLU A 117 10.07 -11.61 -13.87
CA GLU A 117 10.82 -12.82 -13.47
C GLU A 117 9.95 -13.82 -12.72
N LYS A 118 8.87 -13.36 -12.09
CA LYS A 118 7.88 -14.19 -11.40
C LYS A 118 6.68 -14.60 -12.27
N GLY A 119 6.67 -14.19 -13.52
CA GLY A 119 5.64 -14.59 -14.49
C GLY A 119 4.45 -13.63 -14.62
N PHE A 120 4.61 -12.37 -14.17
CA PHE A 120 3.61 -11.31 -14.31
C PHE A 120 3.91 -10.38 -15.47
#